data_8c8db8ace375737f189a0acc02f95666
#
_entry.id   8c8db8ace375737f189a0acc02f95666
#
_cell.length_a   1.000
_cell.length_b   1.000
_cell.length_c   1.000
_cell.angle_alpha   90.00
_cell.angle_beta   90.00
_cell.angle_gamma   90.00
#
_symmetry.space_group_name_H-M   'P 1'
#
loop_
_entity.id
_entity.type
_entity.pdbx_description
1 polymer ?
#
loop_
_entity_poly.entity_id
_entity_poly.type
_entity_poly.pdbx_seq_one_letter_code
_entity_poly.pdbx_strand_id
1 'polypeptide(L)'
;RDLVRSRGLGDVYKRQDHGEGGMFVGKTLEDGEKVVIIEDVMTSGKALREVLPKLQSAAKIDIEGMIITVDRMEKGLTSDKSAVQEVYDEFGVKVYSIVTINDIIDALENDVIPGKEYVEKMKEYRKVYGVG
;
A
#
# COMPACT_ATOMS: atom_id res chain seq x y z
N ARG A 1 2.10 -8.89 -1.48
CA ARG A 1 2.68 -7.98 -2.46
C ARG A 1 2.40 -8.38 -3.85
N ASP A 2 1.17 -8.63 -4.03
CA ASP A 2 0.68 -9.10 -5.30
C ASP A 2 0.44 -7.90 -6.20
N LEU A 3 0.86 -8.06 -7.43
CA LEU A 3 0.55 -7.11 -8.48
C LEU A 3 -0.52 -7.74 -9.33
N VAL A 4 -1.70 -7.13 -9.34
CA VAL A 4 -2.84 -7.68 -10.03
C VAL A 4 -3.17 -6.80 -11.23
N ARG A 5 -3.42 -7.41 -12.36
CA ARG A 5 -3.88 -6.69 -13.54
C ARG A 5 -5.30 -6.23 -13.34
N SER A 6 -5.65 -5.10 -13.96
CA SER A 6 -6.96 -4.48 -13.85
C SER A 6 -8.14 -5.38 -14.18
N ARG A 7 -7.92 -6.47 -14.89
CA ARG A 7 -8.97 -7.43 -15.23
C ARG A 7 -8.91 -8.70 -14.41
N GLY A 8 -8.01 -8.82 -13.48
CA GLY A 8 -7.87 -10.01 -12.67
C GLY A 8 -7.52 -11.28 -13.45
N LEU A 9 -7.02 -11.16 -14.66
CA LEU A 9 -6.73 -12.30 -15.52
C LEU A 9 -5.35 -12.88 -15.35
N GLY A 10 -4.56 -12.32 -14.51
CA GLY A 10 -3.23 -12.82 -14.23
C GLY A 10 -2.62 -12.04 -13.10
N ASP A 11 -1.98 -12.76 -12.26
CA ASP A 11 -1.28 -12.20 -11.12
C ASP A 11 0.18 -12.05 -11.45
N VAL A 12 0.74 -10.93 -11.05
CA VAL A 12 2.17 -10.71 -11.11
C VAL A 12 2.64 -10.48 -9.69
N TYR A 13 3.50 -11.33 -9.21
CA TYR A 13 4.02 -11.26 -7.86
C TYR A 13 5.43 -10.72 -7.86
N LYS A 14 5.71 -9.85 -6.90
CA LYS A 14 7.09 -9.50 -6.63
C LYS A 14 7.78 -10.70 -6.02
N ARG A 15 8.75 -11.23 -6.73
CA ARG A 15 9.60 -12.27 -6.20
C ARG A 15 10.64 -11.67 -5.29
N GLN A 16 10.87 -12.30 -4.16
CA GLN A 16 12.09 -12.02 -3.42
C GLN A 16 13.27 -12.49 -4.26
N ASP A 17 14.37 -11.74 -4.21
CA ASP A 17 15.53 -11.99 -5.01
C ASP A 17 16.16 -13.35 -4.70
N HIS A 18 15.74 -14.36 -5.40
CA HIS A 18 16.31 -15.69 -5.30
C HIS A 18 16.96 -16.15 -6.60
N GLY A 19 17.29 -15.20 -7.45
CA GLY A 19 18.15 -15.44 -8.59
C GLY A 19 17.57 -16.29 -9.73
N GLU A 20 16.33 -16.63 -9.66
CA GLU A 20 15.75 -17.41 -10.76
C GLU A 20 14.90 -16.56 -11.68
N GLY A 21 15.48 -16.25 -12.79
CA GLY A 21 14.81 -16.00 -14.07
C GLY A 21 13.75 -14.95 -14.09
N GLY A 22 13.67 -13.99 -13.33
CA GLY A 22 12.69 -12.95 -13.45
C GLY A 22 12.34 -12.32 -12.11
N MET A 23 12.16 -11.05 -12.18
CA MET A 23 11.80 -10.21 -11.06
C MET A 23 10.36 -10.49 -10.60
N PHE A 24 9.54 -11.01 -11.49
CA PHE A 24 8.12 -11.22 -11.27
C PHE A 24 7.74 -12.66 -11.56
N VAL A 25 6.72 -13.13 -10.86
CA VAL A 25 6.07 -14.41 -11.10
C VAL A 25 4.69 -14.14 -11.67
N GLY A 26 4.26 -14.97 -12.61
CA GLY A 26 2.99 -14.82 -13.28
C GLY A 26 3.12 -14.24 -14.68
N LYS A 27 2.18 -13.44 -15.07
CA LYS A 27 2.16 -12.88 -16.40
C LYS A 27 3.26 -11.83 -16.60
N THR A 28 3.93 -11.89 -17.74
CA THR A 28 4.86 -10.84 -18.15
C THR A 28 4.11 -9.54 -18.43
N LEU A 29 4.65 -8.44 -17.95
CA LEU A 29 4.10 -7.11 -18.21
C LEU A 29 4.43 -6.68 -19.63
N GLU A 30 3.45 -6.07 -20.28
CA GLU A 30 3.56 -5.53 -21.62
C GLU A 30 3.29 -4.03 -21.61
N ASP A 31 3.84 -3.33 -22.62
CA ASP A 31 3.62 -1.89 -22.75
C ASP A 31 2.14 -1.57 -22.92
N GLY A 32 1.69 -0.52 -22.27
CA GLY A 32 0.30 -0.07 -22.30
C GLY A 32 -0.63 -0.79 -21.35
N GLU A 33 -0.15 -1.76 -20.59
CA GLU A 33 -0.99 -2.41 -19.59
C GLU A 33 -1.28 -1.52 -18.41
N LYS A 34 -2.49 -1.66 -17.89
CA LYS A 34 -2.91 -0.99 -16.67
C LYS A 34 -2.70 -1.91 -15.47
N VAL A 35 -2.09 -1.38 -14.45
CA VAL A 35 -1.70 -2.16 -13.26
C VAL A 35 -2.25 -1.49 -12.02
N VAL A 36 -2.81 -2.30 -11.14
CA VAL A 36 -3.18 -1.90 -9.77
C VAL A 36 -2.29 -2.66 -8.81
N ILE A 37 -1.70 -1.95 -7.88
CA ILE A 37 -0.86 -2.55 -6.83
C ILE A 37 -1.75 -2.85 -5.63
N ILE A 38 -1.63 -4.05 -5.10
CA ILE A 38 -2.36 -4.45 -3.89
C ILE A 38 -1.35 -4.78 -2.80
N GLU A 39 -1.52 -4.15 -1.66
CA GLU A 39 -0.68 -4.34 -0.48
C GLU A 39 -1.58 -4.46 0.74
N ASP A 40 -1.14 -5.15 1.77
CA ASP A 40 -1.91 -5.27 3.00
C ASP A 40 -1.89 -3.97 3.81
N VAL A 41 -0.73 -3.48 4.16
CA VAL A 41 -0.54 -2.25 4.95
C VAL A 41 0.58 -1.43 4.33
N MET A 42 0.39 -0.12 4.31
CA MET A 42 1.47 0.80 3.97
C MET A 42 1.83 1.63 5.20
N THR A 43 3.04 1.47 5.70
CA THR A 43 3.54 2.25 6.83
C THR A 43 4.27 3.50 6.35
N SER A 44 5.41 3.30 5.70
CA SER A 44 6.27 4.41 5.25
C SER A 44 6.35 4.56 3.73
N GLY A 45 5.71 3.67 3.00
CA GLY A 45 5.81 3.64 1.53
C GLY A 45 7.10 3.04 1.00
N LYS A 46 7.94 2.46 1.85
CA LYS A 46 9.22 1.89 1.43
C LYS A 46 9.05 0.78 0.40
N ALA A 47 8.12 -0.14 0.64
CA ALA A 47 7.87 -1.24 -0.28
C ALA A 47 7.48 -0.75 -1.68
N LEU A 48 6.65 0.28 -1.75
CA LEU A 48 6.25 0.89 -3.02
C LEU A 48 7.44 1.54 -3.71
N ARG A 49 8.28 2.26 -2.97
CA ARG A 49 9.48 2.89 -3.52
C ARG A 49 10.45 1.88 -4.13
N GLU A 50 10.49 0.67 -3.61
CA GLU A 50 11.30 -0.41 -4.15
C GLU A 50 10.67 -1.05 -5.38
N VAL A 51 9.35 -1.19 -5.40
CA VAL A 51 8.62 -1.88 -6.48
C VAL A 51 8.43 -1.01 -7.72
N LEU A 52 8.11 0.26 -7.55
CA LEU A 52 7.78 1.14 -8.68
C LEU A 52 8.86 1.21 -9.75
N PRO A 53 10.15 1.43 -9.42
CA PRO A 53 11.18 1.44 -10.44
C PRO A 53 11.30 0.12 -11.19
N LYS A 54 11.10 -0.99 -10.50
CA LYS A 54 11.14 -2.33 -11.11
C LYS A 54 10.01 -2.54 -12.08
N LEU A 55 8.80 -2.11 -11.73
CA LEU A 55 7.66 -2.17 -12.63
C LEU A 55 7.86 -1.29 -13.85
N GLN A 56 8.30 -0.08 -13.64
CA GLN A 56 8.51 0.88 -14.72
C GLN A 56 9.65 0.46 -15.68
N SER A 57 10.63 -0.28 -15.17
CA SER A 57 11.70 -0.81 -15.99
C SER A 57 11.29 -2.05 -16.78
N ALA A 58 10.30 -2.79 -16.33
CA ALA A 58 9.83 -4.00 -17.00
C ALA A 58 9.04 -3.73 -18.27
N ALA A 59 8.21 -2.69 -18.25
CA ALA A 59 7.39 -2.27 -19.38
C ALA A 59 6.87 -0.86 -19.16
N LYS A 60 6.37 -0.23 -20.22
CA LYS A 60 5.67 1.07 -20.13
C LYS A 60 4.23 0.82 -19.69
N ILE A 61 4.07 0.61 -18.41
CA ILE A 61 2.77 0.34 -17.81
C ILE A 61 2.15 1.62 -17.26
N ASP A 62 0.83 1.59 -17.12
CA ASP A 62 0.05 2.64 -16.50
C ASP A 62 -0.40 2.15 -15.12
N ILE A 63 0.14 2.75 -14.07
CA ILE A 63 -0.24 2.40 -12.70
C ILE A 63 -1.48 3.20 -12.34
N GLU A 64 -2.61 2.53 -12.33
CA GLU A 64 -3.92 3.14 -12.06
C GLU A 64 -4.07 3.54 -10.59
N GLY A 65 -3.40 2.85 -9.68
CA GLY A 65 -3.44 3.15 -8.28
C GLY A 65 -2.93 2.01 -7.43
N MET A 66 -3.05 2.20 -6.15
CA MET A 66 -2.68 1.21 -5.13
C MET A 66 -3.84 1.01 -4.18
N ILE A 67 -4.15 -0.22 -3.86
CA ILE A 67 -5.16 -0.56 -2.86
C ILE A 67 -4.46 -1.20 -1.66
N ILE A 68 -4.73 -0.67 -0.49
CA ILE A 68 -4.25 -1.24 0.77
C ILE A 68 -5.44 -1.62 1.64
N THR A 69 -5.27 -2.60 2.49
CA THR A 69 -6.33 -3.00 3.41
C THR A 69 -6.52 -1.97 4.50
N VAL A 70 -5.44 -1.59 5.16
CA VAL A 70 -5.48 -0.66 6.28
C VAL A 70 -4.53 0.51 6.04
N ASP A 71 -5.05 1.73 6.12
CA ASP A 71 -4.25 2.94 6.22
C ASP A 71 -4.08 3.28 7.69
N ARG A 72 -2.87 3.10 8.20
CA ARG A 72 -2.54 3.41 9.60
C ARG A 72 -2.35 4.90 9.83
N MET A 73 -2.43 5.70 8.78
CA MET A 73 -2.29 7.16 8.84
C MET A 73 -0.97 7.60 9.49
N GLU A 74 0.08 6.85 9.25
CA GLU A 74 1.40 7.15 9.76
C GLU A 74 2.13 8.16 8.88
N LYS A 75 3.07 8.86 9.50
CA LYS A 75 3.96 9.77 8.76
C LYS A 75 4.83 9.00 7.79
N GLY A 76 5.14 9.65 6.67
CA GLY A 76 6.05 9.11 5.68
C GLY A 76 7.52 9.22 6.09
N LEU A 77 8.39 8.85 5.17
CA LEU A 77 9.85 8.84 5.41
C LEU A 77 10.49 10.22 5.28
N THR A 78 9.93 11.10 4.47
CA THR A 78 10.63 12.32 4.04
C THR A 78 9.99 13.60 4.58
N SER A 79 8.82 13.52 5.17
CA SER A 79 8.12 14.69 5.68
C SER A 79 7.16 14.33 6.80
N ASP A 80 6.47 15.35 7.34
CA ASP A 80 5.40 15.15 8.32
C ASP A 80 4.06 14.78 7.69
N LYS A 81 4.00 14.68 6.37
CA LYS A 81 2.82 14.21 5.66
C LYS A 81 2.65 12.71 5.85
N SER A 82 1.43 12.21 5.62
CA SER A 82 1.20 10.77 5.64
C SER A 82 1.99 10.08 4.53
N ALA A 83 2.31 8.81 4.74
CA ALA A 83 2.96 8.00 3.71
C ALA A 83 2.13 7.95 2.42
N VAL A 84 0.81 7.88 2.53
CA VAL A 84 -0.12 7.93 1.40
C VAL A 84 0.04 9.23 0.61
N GLN A 85 0.10 10.36 1.28
CA GLN A 85 0.25 11.65 0.64
C GLN A 85 1.63 11.80 -0.01
N GLU A 86 2.69 11.35 0.66
CA GLU A 86 4.04 11.37 0.08
C GLU A 86 4.14 10.57 -1.20
N VAL A 87 3.54 9.38 -1.23
CA VAL A 87 3.51 8.53 -2.41
C VAL A 87 2.79 9.22 -3.56
N TYR A 88 1.67 9.87 -3.30
CA TYR A 88 0.95 10.63 -4.32
C TYR A 88 1.79 11.80 -4.84
N ASP A 89 2.40 12.56 -3.96
CA ASP A 89 3.20 13.72 -4.34
C ASP A 89 4.44 13.33 -5.14
N GLU A 90 5.06 12.22 -4.77
CA GLU A 90 6.32 11.77 -5.37
C GLU A 90 6.13 10.97 -6.68
N PHE A 91 5.13 10.10 -6.72
CA PHE A 91 4.93 9.16 -7.83
C PHE A 91 3.65 9.39 -8.64
N GLY A 92 2.76 10.24 -8.16
CA GLY A 92 1.44 10.40 -8.75
C GLY A 92 0.52 9.18 -8.56
N VAL A 93 0.88 8.26 -7.70
CA VAL A 93 0.10 7.05 -7.43
C VAL A 93 -0.87 7.30 -6.30
N LYS A 94 -2.15 7.21 -6.60
CA LYS A 94 -3.21 7.38 -5.60
C LYS A 94 -3.41 6.07 -4.84
N VAL A 95 -3.43 6.17 -3.52
CA VAL A 95 -3.61 5.03 -2.63
C VAL A 95 -5.03 5.06 -2.07
N TYR A 96 -5.71 3.94 -2.21
CA TYR A 96 -7.06 3.73 -1.67
C TYR A 96 -6.99 2.70 -0.56
N SER A 97 -7.57 2.99 0.60
CA SER A 97 -7.64 2.02 1.68
C SER A 97 -9.06 1.49 1.85
N ILE A 98 -9.17 0.24 2.28
CA ILE A 98 -10.47 -0.33 2.63
C ILE A 98 -10.94 0.27 3.95
N VAL A 99 -10.04 0.33 4.95
CA VAL A 99 -10.30 0.98 6.23
C VAL A 99 -9.08 1.81 6.67
N THR A 100 -9.32 2.76 7.56
CA THR A 100 -8.26 3.53 8.20
C THR A 100 -8.16 3.15 9.68
N ILE A 101 -7.08 3.58 10.33
CA ILE A 101 -6.95 3.40 11.79
C ILE A 101 -8.10 4.08 12.54
N ASN A 102 -8.61 5.19 12.02
CA ASN A 102 -9.75 5.87 12.63
C ASN A 102 -11.01 5.02 12.56
N ASP A 103 -11.26 4.36 11.43
CA ASP A 103 -12.40 3.46 11.28
C ASP A 103 -12.33 2.31 12.27
N ILE A 104 -11.14 1.76 12.49
CA ILE A 104 -10.92 0.67 13.45
C ILE A 104 -11.17 1.15 14.88
N ILE A 105 -10.66 2.31 15.25
CA ILE A 105 -10.89 2.91 16.56
C ILE A 105 -12.38 3.13 16.79
N ASP A 106 -13.08 3.70 15.83
CA ASP A 106 -14.52 3.93 15.91
C ASP A 106 -15.29 2.61 16.09
N ALA A 107 -14.93 1.58 15.34
CA ALA A 107 -15.57 0.27 15.46
C ALA A 107 -15.35 -0.35 16.86
N LEU A 108 -14.16 -0.18 17.41
CA LEU A 108 -13.84 -0.65 18.76
C LEU A 108 -14.61 0.13 19.82
N GLU A 109 -14.67 1.45 19.71
CA GLU A 109 -15.39 2.32 20.67
C GLU A 109 -16.90 2.05 20.67
N ASN A 110 -17.45 1.73 19.51
CA ASN A 110 -18.88 1.46 19.35
C ASN A 110 -19.25 -0.03 19.49
N ASP A 111 -18.32 -0.84 19.96
CA ASP A 111 -18.50 -2.28 20.19
C ASP A 111 -18.94 -3.06 18.95
N VAL A 112 -18.63 -2.55 17.74
CA VAL A 112 -18.88 -3.26 16.49
C VAL A 112 -17.97 -4.48 16.37
N ILE A 113 -16.73 -4.35 16.88
CA ILE A 113 -15.76 -5.44 16.98
C ILE A 113 -15.24 -5.51 18.42
N PRO A 114 -14.78 -6.70 18.89
CA PRO A 114 -14.21 -6.81 20.23
C PRO A 114 -12.82 -6.19 20.31
N GLY A 115 -12.41 -5.75 21.49
CA GLY A 115 -11.08 -5.21 21.72
C GLY A 115 -11.06 -3.76 22.19
N LYS A 116 -12.14 -3.27 22.75
CA LYS A 116 -12.26 -1.89 23.25
C LYS A 116 -11.16 -1.50 24.22
N GLU A 117 -10.61 -2.45 24.95
CA GLU A 117 -9.49 -2.23 25.88
C GLU A 117 -8.21 -1.75 25.21
N TYR A 118 -8.08 -1.91 23.89
CA TYR A 118 -6.91 -1.48 23.15
C TYR A 118 -7.02 -0.05 22.58
N VAL A 119 -8.19 0.56 22.66
CA VAL A 119 -8.45 1.89 22.06
C VAL A 119 -7.47 2.95 22.54
N GLU A 120 -7.23 3.02 23.85
CA GLU A 120 -6.34 4.04 24.40
C GLU A 120 -4.90 3.86 23.93
N LYS A 121 -4.41 2.62 23.83
CA LYS A 121 -3.08 2.32 23.29
C LYS A 121 -2.97 2.70 21.83
N MET A 122 -4.01 2.46 21.05
CA MET A 122 -4.05 2.83 19.64
C MET A 122 -4.03 4.35 19.45
N LYS A 123 -4.77 5.07 20.30
CA LYS A 123 -4.76 6.53 20.27
C LYS A 123 -3.40 7.10 20.64
N GLU A 124 -2.74 6.53 21.63
CA GLU A 124 -1.37 6.92 22.03
C GLU A 124 -0.37 6.67 20.89
N TYR A 125 -0.43 5.52 20.29
CA TYR A 125 0.41 5.19 19.14
C TYR A 125 0.21 6.21 18.01
N ARG A 126 -1.03 6.54 17.70
CA ARG A 126 -1.37 7.49 16.65
C ARG A 126 -0.84 8.89 16.95
N LYS A 127 -0.80 9.31 18.20
CA LYS A 127 -0.22 10.61 18.58
C LYS A 127 1.28 10.68 18.26
N VAL A 128 1.99 9.58 18.42
CA VAL A 128 3.43 9.52 18.21
C VAL A 128 3.79 9.38 16.74
N TYR A 129 3.14 8.47 16.04
CA TYR A 129 3.52 8.08 14.68
C TYR A 129 2.57 8.56 13.59
N GLY A 130 1.38 8.96 13.96
CA GLY A 130 0.34 9.33 13.03
C GLY A 130 0.40 10.77 12.54
N VAL A 131 -0.35 11.04 11.50
CA VAL A 131 -0.63 12.39 10.99
C VAL A 131 -2.04 12.79 11.42
N GLY A 132 -2.16 13.95 11.99
CA GLY A 132 -3.44 14.49 12.36
C GLY A 132 -4.11 13.82 13.53
#